data_58f372ec5a6731d778ba1d05e3656d52
#
_entry.id   58f372ec5a6731d778ba1d05e3656d52
#
_cell.length_a   1.000
_cell.length_b   1.000
_cell.length_c   1.000
_cell.angle_alpha   90.00
_cell.angle_beta   90.00
_cell.angle_gamma   90.00
#
_symmetry.space_group_name_H-M   'P 1'
#
loop_
_entity.id
_entity.type
_entity.pdbx_description
1 polymer ?
#
loop_
_entity_poly.entity_id
_entity_poly.type
_entity_poly.pdbx_seq_one_letter_code
_entity_poly.pdbx_strand_id
1 'polypeptide(L)'
;MYDFPEVQDSTLMLLAALADALASCGEVVHAETPDGSVHEKLMEMWCSNDTALSQSCGLPFVEDLNAFVDVIGTFLWTDVSDTQGRYQTMIVVREELNVSSVSEVGGLRPVVSNTQSLSGWCSLGVVLAGVTSDPMFVRPFVKSGGHARSLQLLQDGEADFASIDAATFRLLNRHRPALTKDLRVIGRGPVVPATPLHFSKTRTAGLEEIGDAICGVIELPDLQAALADIGISGFVRLTNSDYDGVLDLVKTAEVVLPRR
;
A
#
# COMPACT_ATOMS: atom_id res chain seq x y z
N MET A 1 -5.73 -2.63 3.05
CA MET A 1 -5.46 -2.35 1.62
C MET A 1 -5.56 -3.61 0.76
N TYR A 2 -5.14 -4.75 1.26
CA TYR A 2 -5.11 -6.03 0.54
C TYR A 2 -6.18 -7.03 0.99
N ASP A 3 -6.99 -6.68 1.98
CA ASP A 3 -8.08 -7.50 2.49
C ASP A 3 -9.33 -7.29 1.62
N PHE A 4 -9.41 -8.04 0.54
CA PHE A 4 -10.57 -8.09 -0.34
C PHE A 4 -11.45 -9.29 0.02
N PRO A 5 -12.78 -9.21 -0.15
CA PRO A 5 -13.67 -10.32 0.12
C PRO A 5 -13.27 -11.64 -0.54
N GLU A 6 -12.64 -11.57 -1.72
CA GLU A 6 -12.22 -12.76 -2.48
C GLU A 6 -11.03 -13.50 -1.86
N VAL A 7 -10.24 -12.85 -1.00
CA VAL A 7 -9.08 -13.43 -0.31
C VAL A 7 -9.23 -13.38 1.22
N GLN A 8 -10.42 -13.10 1.71
CA GLN A 8 -10.68 -12.91 3.14
C GLN A 8 -10.37 -14.15 3.97
N ASP A 9 -10.75 -15.33 3.51
CA ASP A 9 -10.45 -16.58 4.22
C ASP A 9 -8.94 -16.80 4.36
N SER A 10 -8.19 -16.55 3.28
CA SER A 10 -6.73 -16.63 3.27
C SER A 10 -6.09 -15.57 4.18
N THR A 11 -6.65 -14.35 4.20
CA THR A 11 -6.22 -13.29 5.13
C THR A 11 -6.45 -13.68 6.58
N LEU A 12 -7.61 -14.26 6.92
CA LEU A 12 -7.91 -14.75 8.27
C LEU A 12 -6.98 -15.87 8.71
N MET A 13 -6.60 -16.78 7.81
CA MET A 13 -5.60 -17.82 8.10
C MET A 13 -4.24 -17.22 8.43
N LEU A 14 -3.78 -16.23 7.67
CA LEU A 14 -2.53 -15.53 7.94
C LEU A 14 -2.61 -14.78 9.29
N LEU A 15 -3.68 -14.07 9.56
CA LEU A 15 -3.85 -13.33 10.81
C LEU A 15 -3.88 -14.26 12.03
N ALA A 16 -4.53 -15.43 11.93
CA ALA A 16 -4.52 -16.45 12.99
C ALA A 16 -3.11 -16.96 13.26
N ALA A 17 -2.35 -17.31 12.21
CA ALA A 17 -0.99 -17.78 12.35
C ALA A 17 -0.05 -16.71 12.94
N LEU A 18 -0.23 -15.45 12.57
CA LEU A 18 0.50 -14.32 13.17
C LEU A 18 0.12 -14.13 14.65
N ALA A 19 -1.13 -14.28 15.02
CA ALA A 19 -1.57 -14.20 16.43
C ALA A 19 -0.95 -15.32 17.27
N ASP A 20 -0.90 -16.55 16.76
CA ASP A 20 -0.25 -17.68 17.43
C ASP A 20 1.26 -17.45 17.60
N ALA A 21 1.91 -16.90 16.58
CA ALA A 21 3.34 -16.54 16.63
C ALA A 21 3.60 -15.46 17.69
N LEU A 22 2.78 -14.41 17.75
CA LEU A 22 2.87 -13.37 18.77
C LEU A 22 2.62 -13.93 20.18
N ALA A 23 1.68 -14.87 20.32
CA ALA A 23 1.44 -15.54 21.59
C ALA A 23 2.66 -16.33 22.07
N SER A 24 3.42 -16.95 21.16
CA SER A 24 4.67 -17.63 21.51
C SER A 24 5.78 -16.70 22.02
N CYS A 25 5.71 -15.41 21.65
CA CYS A 25 6.57 -14.33 22.15
C CYS A 25 5.99 -13.64 23.42
N GLY A 26 4.97 -14.23 24.06
CA GLY A 26 4.39 -13.72 25.31
C GLY A 26 3.32 -12.63 25.14
N GLU A 27 2.90 -12.32 23.92
CA GLU A 27 1.85 -11.35 23.65
C GLU A 27 0.46 -12.01 23.68
N VAL A 28 -0.51 -11.34 24.31
CA VAL A 28 -1.93 -11.79 24.28
C VAL A 28 -2.65 -10.93 23.24
N VAL A 29 -2.95 -11.54 22.09
CA VAL A 29 -3.56 -10.85 20.96
C VAL A 29 -4.69 -11.68 20.34
N HIS A 30 -5.56 -10.98 19.61
CA HIS A 30 -6.61 -11.57 18.80
C HIS A 30 -6.50 -11.01 17.39
N ALA A 31 -6.79 -11.84 16.40
CA ALA A 31 -6.85 -11.43 15.01
C ALA A 31 -8.15 -10.67 14.73
N GLU A 32 -8.05 -9.49 14.13
CA GLU A 32 -9.20 -8.67 13.74
C GLU A 32 -9.02 -8.13 12.32
N THR A 33 -10.11 -8.03 11.58
CA THR A 33 -10.17 -7.32 10.30
C THR A 33 -10.96 -6.03 10.51
N PRO A 34 -10.29 -4.88 10.61
CA PRO A 34 -10.98 -3.61 10.84
C PRO A 34 -11.79 -3.20 9.62
N ASP A 35 -12.89 -2.47 9.84
CA ASP A 35 -13.57 -1.75 8.77
C ASP A 35 -12.67 -0.62 8.24
N GLY A 36 -11.93 -0.92 7.18
CA GLY A 36 -10.99 0.00 6.54
C GLY A 36 -11.66 1.06 5.65
N SER A 37 -12.97 1.20 5.69
CA SER A 37 -13.70 2.15 4.83
C SER A 37 -13.49 3.62 5.23
N VAL A 38 -13.07 3.89 6.48
CA VAL A 38 -12.88 5.24 7.02
C VAL A 38 -11.46 5.40 7.50
N HIS A 39 -10.71 6.32 6.88
CA HIS A 39 -9.27 6.55 7.18
C HIS A 39 -9.04 6.95 8.64
N GLU A 40 -9.90 7.78 9.22
CA GLU A 40 -9.80 8.21 10.62
C GLU A 40 -9.86 7.03 11.59
N LYS A 41 -10.73 6.05 11.34
CA LYS A 41 -10.80 4.82 12.15
C LYS A 41 -9.54 3.97 12.04
N LEU A 42 -8.92 3.91 10.86
CA LEU A 42 -7.64 3.23 10.70
C LEU A 42 -6.54 3.93 11.48
N MET A 43 -6.48 5.27 11.48
CA MET A 43 -5.52 6.03 12.25
C MET A 43 -5.71 5.81 13.75
N GLU A 44 -6.95 5.84 14.25
CA GLU A 44 -7.27 5.53 15.66
C GLU A 44 -6.79 4.13 16.04
N MET A 45 -7.07 3.13 15.22
CA MET A 45 -6.62 1.75 15.43
C MET A 45 -5.10 1.65 15.45
N TRP A 46 -4.41 2.22 14.46
CA TRP A 46 -2.94 2.15 14.36
C TRP A 46 -2.22 2.84 15.53
N CYS A 47 -2.80 3.90 16.09
CA CYS A 47 -2.26 4.60 17.25
C CYS A 47 -2.69 3.99 18.59
N SER A 48 -3.63 3.01 18.58
CA SER A 48 -4.14 2.41 19.80
C SER A 48 -3.12 1.51 20.48
N ASN A 49 -3.05 1.60 21.81
CA ASN A 49 -2.27 0.66 22.63
C ASN A 49 -2.83 -0.78 22.58
N ASP A 50 -4.08 -0.96 22.12
CA ASP A 50 -4.70 -2.28 22.00
C ASP A 50 -4.23 -3.00 20.72
N THR A 51 -3.76 -2.26 19.69
CA THR A 51 -3.21 -2.84 18.47
C THR A 51 -1.76 -3.24 18.66
N ALA A 52 -1.46 -4.53 18.67
CA ALA A 52 -0.10 -5.04 18.82
C ALA A 52 0.66 -4.97 17.49
N LEU A 53 0.14 -5.62 16.45
CA LEU A 53 0.73 -5.74 15.12
C LEU A 53 -0.26 -5.26 14.08
N SER A 54 0.19 -4.46 13.12
CA SER A 54 -0.65 -4.02 12.00
C SER A 54 0.19 -3.63 10.79
N GLN A 55 -0.48 -3.40 9.66
CA GLN A 55 0.14 -2.91 8.44
C GLN A 55 -0.49 -1.58 8.03
N SER A 56 0.34 -0.60 7.68
CA SER A 56 -0.12 0.71 7.20
C SER A 56 0.48 1.05 5.83
N CYS A 57 0.04 2.17 5.25
CA CYS A 57 0.76 2.78 4.14
C CYS A 57 2.03 3.49 4.65
N GLY A 58 3.09 3.54 3.84
CA GLY A 58 4.35 4.16 4.24
C GLY A 58 4.25 5.65 4.55
N LEU A 59 3.31 6.39 3.93
CA LEU A 59 3.16 7.82 4.18
C LEU A 59 2.54 8.13 5.56
N PRO A 60 1.40 7.56 5.97
CA PRO A 60 0.92 7.69 7.35
C PRO A 60 1.95 7.23 8.38
N PHE A 61 2.73 6.18 8.06
CA PHE A 61 3.78 5.74 8.97
C PHE A 61 4.78 6.85 9.26
N VAL A 62 5.36 7.50 8.25
CA VAL A 62 6.40 8.53 8.46
C VAL A 62 5.84 9.85 8.99
N GLU A 63 4.59 10.20 8.67
CA GLU A 63 3.98 11.46 9.11
C GLU A 63 3.43 11.38 10.54
N ASP A 64 2.78 10.27 10.90
CA ASP A 64 1.94 10.22 12.09
C ASP A 64 2.26 9.02 13.01
N LEU A 65 2.57 7.82 12.47
CA LEU A 65 2.59 6.59 13.26
C LEU A 65 3.93 6.27 13.89
N ASN A 66 5.04 6.79 13.38
CA ASN A 66 6.39 6.47 13.85
C ASN A 66 6.65 6.81 15.33
N ALA A 67 5.80 7.65 15.94
CA ALA A 67 5.83 7.91 17.39
C ALA A 67 5.25 6.75 18.22
N PHE A 68 4.34 5.96 17.67
CA PHE A 68 3.55 4.93 18.36
C PHE A 68 4.01 3.51 18.06
N VAL A 69 4.61 3.28 16.89
CA VAL A 69 4.96 1.95 16.41
C VAL A 69 6.39 1.91 15.84
N ASP A 70 6.99 0.73 15.84
CA ASP A 70 8.24 0.45 15.15
C ASP A 70 8.02 -0.54 14.00
N VAL A 71 8.70 -0.32 12.89
CA VAL A 71 8.67 -1.24 11.74
C VAL A 71 9.44 -2.50 12.09
N ILE A 72 8.85 -3.65 11.79
CA ILE A 72 9.48 -4.96 11.90
C ILE A 72 9.97 -5.43 10.53
N GLY A 73 9.27 -5.05 9.48
CA GLY A 73 9.54 -5.46 8.11
C GLY A 73 8.40 -5.19 7.15
N THR A 74 8.40 -5.88 6.05
CA THR A 74 7.31 -5.86 5.06
C THR A 74 7.15 -7.22 4.40
N PHE A 75 5.94 -7.54 3.96
CA PHE A 75 5.70 -8.71 3.11
C PHE A 75 6.27 -8.47 1.71
N LEU A 76 6.85 -9.52 1.14
CA LEU A 76 7.23 -9.57 -0.26
C LEU A 76 6.00 -9.98 -1.09
N TRP A 77 5.69 -9.18 -2.10
CA TRP A 77 4.54 -9.42 -2.98
C TRP A 77 5.00 -10.07 -4.28
N THR A 78 4.41 -11.19 -4.63
CA THR A 78 4.76 -12.00 -5.79
C THR A 78 4.77 -11.16 -7.09
N ASP A 79 5.87 -11.17 -7.82
CA ASP A 79 6.12 -10.40 -9.06
C ASP A 79 5.97 -8.87 -8.92
N VAL A 80 5.98 -8.35 -7.69
CA VAL A 80 5.82 -6.93 -7.39
C VAL A 80 7.01 -6.39 -6.62
N SER A 81 7.38 -7.04 -5.51
CA SER A 81 8.49 -6.61 -4.66
C SER A 81 9.83 -7.18 -5.14
N ASP A 82 10.90 -6.41 -4.95
CA ASP A 82 12.25 -6.96 -4.97
C ASP A 82 12.57 -7.70 -3.66
N THR A 83 13.72 -8.37 -3.60
CA THR A 83 14.17 -9.13 -2.42
C THR A 83 14.51 -8.26 -1.21
N GLN A 84 14.55 -6.94 -1.38
CA GLN A 84 14.78 -5.95 -0.32
C GLN A 84 13.47 -5.32 0.17
N GLY A 85 12.32 -5.84 -0.25
CA GLY A 85 11.01 -5.34 0.15
C GLY A 85 10.63 -4.00 -0.47
N ARG A 86 11.21 -3.66 -1.63
CA ARG A 86 10.87 -2.44 -2.35
C ARG A 86 9.99 -2.75 -3.55
N TYR A 87 9.16 -1.81 -3.92
CA TYR A 87 8.25 -1.94 -5.05
C TYR A 87 8.04 -0.60 -5.76
N GLN A 88 7.31 -0.64 -6.86
CA GLN A 88 6.86 0.54 -7.60
C GLN A 88 5.35 0.45 -7.81
N THR A 89 4.69 1.59 -7.84
CA THR A 89 3.28 1.67 -8.27
C THR A 89 3.18 1.61 -9.79
N MET A 90 1.99 1.36 -10.29
CA MET A 90 1.66 1.41 -11.72
C MET A 90 0.90 2.69 -12.03
N ILE A 91 1.38 3.48 -13.01
CA ILE A 91 0.63 4.61 -13.55
C ILE A 91 -0.24 4.06 -14.68
N VAL A 92 -1.54 4.05 -14.45
CA VAL A 92 -2.52 3.50 -15.39
C VAL A 92 -3.41 4.59 -15.98
N VAL A 93 -3.76 4.43 -17.25
CA VAL A 93 -4.62 5.33 -18.01
C VAL A 93 -5.68 4.53 -18.75
N ARG A 94 -6.84 5.13 -19.03
CA ARG A 94 -7.84 4.51 -19.92
C ARG A 94 -7.27 4.36 -21.32
N GLU A 95 -7.34 3.16 -21.88
CA GLU A 95 -6.71 2.83 -23.17
C GLU A 95 -7.25 3.67 -24.33
N GLU A 96 -8.55 4.01 -24.32
CA GLU A 96 -9.22 4.82 -25.33
C GLU A 96 -8.65 6.24 -25.49
N LEU A 97 -7.92 6.76 -24.46
CA LEU A 97 -7.28 8.07 -24.52
C LEU A 97 -6.02 8.08 -25.38
N ASN A 98 -5.53 6.89 -25.82
CA ASN A 98 -4.35 6.73 -26.67
C ASN A 98 -3.08 7.39 -26.11
N VAL A 99 -2.97 7.50 -24.79
CA VAL A 99 -1.79 8.00 -24.07
C VAL A 99 -0.81 6.85 -23.86
N SER A 100 0.46 7.05 -24.15
CA SER A 100 1.50 6.03 -24.07
C SER A 100 2.60 6.33 -23.06
N SER A 101 2.66 7.55 -22.57
CA SER A 101 3.64 7.99 -21.57
C SER A 101 3.06 9.02 -20.61
N VAL A 102 3.71 9.19 -19.45
CA VAL A 102 3.30 10.18 -18.45
C VAL A 102 3.41 11.62 -18.97
N SER A 103 4.30 11.90 -19.92
CA SER A 103 4.42 13.23 -20.53
C SER A 103 3.20 13.67 -21.35
N GLU A 104 2.33 12.73 -21.69
CA GLU A 104 1.15 12.98 -22.53
C GLU A 104 -0.16 13.17 -21.72
N VAL A 105 -0.10 13.09 -20.37
CA VAL A 105 -1.31 13.23 -19.52
C VAL A 105 -1.74 14.67 -19.28
N GLY A 106 -1.11 15.64 -19.95
CA GLY A 106 -1.46 17.06 -19.84
C GLY A 106 -2.94 17.32 -20.11
N GLY A 107 -3.59 18.07 -19.22
CA GLY A 107 -5.02 18.37 -19.31
C GLY A 107 -5.97 17.24 -18.92
N LEU A 108 -5.45 16.04 -18.60
CA LEU A 108 -6.26 14.92 -18.12
C LEU A 108 -6.57 15.06 -16.61
N ARG A 109 -7.59 14.34 -16.16
CA ARG A 109 -8.05 14.32 -14.75
C ARG A 109 -7.49 13.12 -14.01
N PRO A 110 -6.56 13.30 -13.06
CA PRO A 110 -6.09 12.24 -12.20
C PRO A 110 -7.09 11.86 -11.11
N VAL A 111 -7.05 10.60 -10.67
CA VAL A 111 -7.68 10.16 -9.42
C VAL A 111 -6.61 9.65 -8.46
N VAL A 112 -6.74 10.03 -7.18
CA VAL A 112 -5.89 9.57 -6.08
C VAL A 112 -6.77 8.88 -5.03
N SER A 113 -6.21 7.92 -4.29
CA SER A 113 -6.96 7.28 -3.20
C SER A 113 -7.30 8.29 -2.11
N ASN A 114 -6.29 8.94 -1.53
CA ASN A 114 -6.37 10.09 -0.65
C ASN A 114 -5.02 10.80 -0.64
N THR A 115 -4.91 11.96 0.00
CA THR A 115 -3.67 12.76 0.07
C THR A 115 -2.63 12.27 1.09
N GLN A 116 -2.97 11.26 1.89
CA GLN A 116 -2.07 10.55 2.81
C GLN A 116 -1.58 9.21 2.24
N SER A 117 -1.81 8.96 0.95
CA SER A 117 -1.39 7.73 0.27
C SER A 117 -0.04 7.89 -0.41
N LEU A 118 0.94 7.07 0.00
CA LEU A 118 2.22 6.96 -0.70
C LEU A 118 2.02 6.43 -2.13
N SER A 119 1.24 5.37 -2.29
CA SER A 119 1.03 4.73 -3.60
C SER A 119 0.08 5.51 -4.51
N GLY A 120 -1.00 6.10 -3.97
CA GLY A 120 -2.04 6.72 -4.77
C GLY A 120 -1.78 8.20 -5.10
N TRP A 121 -1.29 8.98 -4.15
CA TRP A 121 -1.07 10.42 -4.32
C TRP A 121 0.41 10.77 -4.47
N CYS A 122 1.25 10.38 -3.53
CA CYS A 122 2.65 10.79 -3.51
C CYS A 122 3.40 10.25 -4.74
N SER A 123 3.28 8.95 -5.04
CA SER A 123 3.91 8.34 -6.21
C SER A 123 3.46 8.99 -7.51
N LEU A 124 2.17 9.34 -7.64
CA LEU A 124 1.67 10.05 -8.82
C LEU A 124 2.31 11.43 -8.95
N GLY A 125 2.34 12.20 -7.86
CA GLY A 125 2.94 13.53 -7.83
C GLY A 125 4.43 13.51 -8.17
N VAL A 126 5.19 12.55 -7.63
CA VAL A 126 6.63 12.37 -7.96
C VAL A 126 6.82 12.11 -9.45
N VAL A 127 6.02 11.22 -10.04
CA VAL A 127 6.12 10.91 -11.48
C VAL A 127 5.78 12.12 -12.33
N LEU A 128 4.75 12.87 -11.98
CA LEU A 128 4.38 14.11 -12.67
C LEU A 128 5.46 15.19 -12.52
N ALA A 129 6.06 15.35 -11.33
CA ALA A 129 7.16 16.28 -11.09
C ALA A 129 8.42 15.95 -11.93
N GLY A 130 8.59 14.69 -12.33
CA GLY A 130 9.62 14.28 -13.29
C GLY A 130 9.36 14.76 -14.73
N VAL A 131 8.15 15.21 -15.03
CA VAL A 131 7.73 15.68 -16.37
C VAL A 131 7.60 17.21 -16.40
N THR A 132 7.09 17.81 -15.33
CA THR A 132 6.76 19.24 -15.28
C THR A 132 6.88 19.79 -13.86
N SER A 133 7.03 21.10 -13.75
CA SER A 133 6.87 21.85 -12.49
C SER A 133 5.57 22.67 -12.46
N ASP A 134 4.73 22.57 -13.49
CA ASP A 134 3.47 23.31 -13.58
C ASP A 134 2.34 22.55 -12.86
N PRO A 135 1.79 23.08 -11.75
CA PRO A 135 0.67 22.46 -11.05
C PRO A 135 -0.65 22.48 -11.84
N MET A 136 -0.70 23.22 -12.95
CA MET A 136 -1.85 23.25 -13.87
C MET A 136 -1.71 22.27 -15.03
N PHE A 137 -0.63 21.48 -15.07
CA PHE A 137 -0.38 20.51 -16.14
C PHE A 137 -1.51 19.49 -16.27
N VAL A 138 -2.06 19.04 -15.14
CA VAL A 138 -3.23 18.15 -15.09
C VAL A 138 -4.43 18.88 -14.46
N ARG A 139 -5.62 18.36 -14.68
CA ARG A 139 -6.83 18.88 -14.02
C ARG A 139 -6.76 18.59 -12.51
N PRO A 140 -7.56 19.29 -11.68
CA PRO A 140 -7.71 18.94 -10.27
C PRO A 140 -8.06 17.47 -10.11
N PHE A 141 -7.40 16.79 -9.17
CA PHE A 141 -7.61 15.37 -8.93
C PHE A 141 -8.92 15.07 -8.18
N VAL A 142 -9.46 13.88 -8.43
CA VAL A 142 -10.57 13.31 -7.67
C VAL A 142 -10.01 12.48 -6.53
N LYS A 143 -10.65 12.50 -5.35
CA LYS A 143 -10.34 11.59 -4.23
C LYS A 143 -11.32 10.43 -4.24
N SER A 144 -10.82 9.20 -4.29
CA SER A 144 -11.64 7.99 -4.38
C SER A 144 -11.83 7.27 -3.04
N GLY A 145 -10.93 7.45 -2.08
CA GLY A 145 -10.88 6.71 -0.83
C GLY A 145 -10.03 5.42 -0.90
N GLY A 146 -9.78 4.84 -2.08
CA GLY A 146 -8.99 3.62 -2.21
C GLY A 146 -8.76 3.18 -3.65
N HIS A 147 -7.77 2.30 -3.88
CA HIS A 147 -7.35 1.89 -5.23
C HIS A 147 -8.45 1.21 -6.04
N ALA A 148 -9.26 0.33 -5.43
CA ALA A 148 -10.37 -0.32 -6.13
C ALA A 148 -11.40 0.72 -6.63
N ARG A 149 -11.71 1.73 -5.81
CA ARG A 149 -12.60 2.82 -6.23
C ARG A 149 -11.93 3.73 -7.26
N SER A 150 -10.59 3.95 -7.17
CA SER A 150 -9.86 4.68 -8.22
C SER A 150 -10.02 3.99 -9.57
N LEU A 151 -9.82 2.67 -9.62
CA LEU A 151 -10.01 1.89 -10.85
C LEU A 151 -11.46 1.95 -11.36
N GLN A 152 -12.44 1.89 -10.47
CA GLN A 152 -13.86 2.04 -10.85
C GLN A 152 -14.11 3.42 -11.49
N LEU A 153 -13.57 4.51 -10.93
CA LEU A 153 -13.73 5.85 -11.51
C LEU A 153 -13.07 5.98 -12.89
N LEU A 154 -11.98 5.23 -13.15
CA LEU A 154 -11.43 5.13 -14.50
C LEU A 154 -12.40 4.40 -15.44
N GLN A 155 -12.99 3.27 -15.03
CA GLN A 155 -13.97 2.53 -15.83
C GLN A 155 -15.22 3.36 -16.13
N ASP A 156 -15.67 4.14 -15.15
CA ASP A 156 -16.86 5.01 -15.27
C ASP A 156 -16.58 6.28 -16.11
N GLY A 157 -15.32 6.55 -16.50
CA GLY A 157 -14.93 7.76 -17.22
C GLY A 157 -14.96 9.05 -16.38
N GLU A 158 -15.05 8.91 -15.04
CA GLU A 158 -15.05 10.04 -14.11
C GLU A 158 -13.64 10.57 -13.84
N ALA A 159 -12.62 9.75 -14.13
CA ALA A 159 -11.21 10.10 -14.12
C ALA A 159 -10.49 9.46 -15.32
N ASP A 160 -9.28 9.91 -15.61
CA ASP A 160 -8.56 9.54 -16.82
C ASP A 160 -7.35 8.64 -16.51
N PHE A 161 -6.64 8.88 -15.41
CA PHE A 161 -5.46 8.12 -15.00
C PHE A 161 -5.24 8.12 -13.48
N ALA A 162 -4.45 7.16 -13.00
CA ALA A 162 -4.17 6.97 -11.57
C ALA A 162 -2.79 6.36 -11.35
N SER A 163 -2.25 6.54 -10.13
CA SER A 163 -1.22 5.68 -9.57
C SER A 163 -1.87 4.63 -8.69
N ILE A 164 -1.62 3.35 -9.00
CA ILE A 164 -2.21 2.21 -8.31
C ILE A 164 -1.09 1.38 -7.68
N ASP A 165 -1.28 0.98 -6.43
CA ASP A 165 -0.43 0.00 -5.76
C ASP A 165 -0.37 -1.29 -6.59
N ALA A 166 0.85 -1.77 -6.89
CA ALA A 166 1.02 -2.86 -7.83
C ALA A 166 0.49 -4.21 -7.31
N ALA A 167 0.57 -4.46 -5.99
CA ALA A 167 0.00 -5.67 -5.40
C ALA A 167 -1.53 -5.61 -5.43
N THR A 168 -2.11 -4.46 -5.10
CA THR A 168 -3.56 -4.22 -5.25
C THR A 168 -4.01 -4.38 -6.69
N PHE A 169 -3.29 -3.81 -7.66
CA PHE A 169 -3.63 -3.94 -9.08
C PHE A 169 -3.63 -5.42 -9.51
N ARG A 170 -2.62 -6.19 -9.08
CA ARG A 170 -2.51 -7.61 -9.39
C ARG A 170 -3.67 -8.42 -8.80
N LEU A 171 -4.01 -8.21 -7.52
CA LEU A 171 -5.15 -8.87 -6.87
C LEU A 171 -6.47 -8.53 -7.59
N LEU A 172 -6.70 -7.26 -7.90
CA LEU A 172 -7.91 -6.84 -8.61
C LEU A 172 -7.95 -7.35 -10.05
N ASN A 173 -6.82 -7.43 -10.74
CA ASN A 173 -6.76 -8.04 -12.07
C ASN A 173 -7.12 -9.53 -12.05
N ARG A 174 -6.73 -10.24 -10.98
CA ARG A 174 -7.06 -11.66 -10.80
C ARG A 174 -8.54 -11.88 -10.44
N HIS A 175 -9.07 -11.11 -9.50
CA HIS A 175 -10.37 -11.37 -8.88
C HIS A 175 -11.51 -10.51 -9.44
N ARG A 176 -11.19 -9.29 -9.94
CA ARG A 176 -12.14 -8.32 -10.50
C ARG A 176 -11.62 -7.76 -11.82
N PRO A 177 -11.36 -8.61 -12.85
CA PRO A 177 -10.71 -8.17 -14.08
C PRO A 177 -11.45 -7.03 -14.82
N ALA A 178 -12.75 -6.87 -14.58
CA ALA A 178 -13.51 -5.74 -15.11
C ALA A 178 -12.97 -4.38 -14.65
N LEU A 179 -12.33 -4.28 -13.47
CA LEU A 179 -11.74 -3.04 -12.96
C LEU A 179 -10.42 -2.66 -13.65
N THR A 180 -9.73 -3.62 -14.23
CA THR A 180 -8.42 -3.43 -14.85
C THR A 180 -8.46 -3.54 -16.39
N LYS A 181 -9.60 -4.01 -16.93
CA LYS A 181 -9.82 -4.11 -18.36
C LYS A 181 -9.69 -2.74 -19.04
N ASP A 182 -9.19 -2.72 -20.27
CA ASP A 182 -9.07 -1.52 -21.09
C ASP A 182 -8.28 -0.37 -20.41
N LEU A 183 -7.38 -0.76 -19.49
CA LEU A 183 -6.39 0.14 -18.88
C LEU A 183 -4.99 -0.19 -19.41
N ARG A 184 -4.21 0.86 -19.66
CA ARG A 184 -2.81 0.77 -20.08
C ARG A 184 -1.89 1.27 -18.99
N VAL A 185 -0.80 0.54 -18.72
CA VAL A 185 0.29 1.02 -17.85
C VAL A 185 1.21 1.91 -18.70
N ILE A 186 1.33 3.19 -18.34
CA ILE A 186 2.11 4.20 -19.05
C ILE A 186 3.37 4.64 -18.29
N GLY A 187 3.59 4.11 -17.10
CA GLY A 187 4.74 4.42 -16.27
C GLY A 187 4.71 3.68 -14.94
N ARG A 188 5.75 3.91 -14.16
CA ARG A 188 5.87 3.38 -12.79
C ARG A 188 6.23 4.50 -11.83
N GLY A 189 5.78 4.38 -10.59
CA GLY A 189 6.15 5.27 -9.50
C GLY A 189 7.62 5.14 -9.09
N PRO A 190 8.08 5.93 -8.11
CA PRO A 190 9.40 5.76 -7.53
C PRO A 190 9.53 4.38 -6.88
N VAL A 191 10.77 3.89 -6.78
CA VAL A 191 11.08 2.70 -5.98
C VAL A 191 11.01 3.09 -4.51
N VAL A 192 10.11 2.47 -3.74
CA VAL A 192 9.88 2.76 -2.34
C VAL A 192 9.79 1.46 -1.54
N PRO A 193 10.03 1.48 -0.21
CA PRO A 193 9.70 0.33 0.63
C PRO A 193 8.21 0.01 0.52
N ALA A 194 7.87 -1.27 0.52
CA ALA A 194 6.48 -1.71 0.52
C ALA A 194 5.80 -1.35 1.86
N THR A 195 4.53 -1.65 1.99
CA THR A 195 3.73 -1.29 3.17
C THR A 195 4.34 -1.83 4.46
N PRO A 196 4.68 -0.96 5.44
CA PRO A 196 5.32 -1.40 6.67
C PRO A 196 4.39 -2.29 7.50
N LEU A 197 4.91 -3.43 7.92
CA LEU A 197 4.37 -4.19 9.04
C LEU A 197 5.03 -3.64 10.31
N HIS A 198 4.23 -3.18 11.25
CA HIS A 198 4.72 -2.47 12.43
C HIS A 198 4.11 -3.01 13.72
N PHE A 199 4.87 -2.87 14.80
CA PHE A 199 4.55 -3.35 16.13
C PHE A 199 4.47 -2.18 17.11
N SER A 200 3.52 -2.24 18.05
CA SER A 200 3.29 -1.15 19.00
C SER A 200 4.46 -1.02 19.99
N LYS A 201 4.92 0.21 20.19
CA LYS A 201 5.96 0.56 21.19
C LYS A 201 5.53 0.33 22.64
N THR A 202 4.24 0.14 22.89
CA THR A 202 3.72 -0.12 24.25
C THR A 202 3.83 -1.59 24.65
N ARG A 203 4.19 -2.48 23.71
CA ARG A 203 4.35 -3.91 23.94
C ARG A 203 5.76 -4.25 24.43
N THR A 204 5.91 -5.41 25.07
CA THR A 204 7.15 -5.81 25.76
C THR A 204 8.00 -6.81 25.00
N ALA A 205 7.44 -7.51 24.03
CA ALA A 205 8.18 -8.45 23.18
C ALA A 205 9.23 -7.72 22.32
N GLY A 206 10.39 -8.34 22.15
CA GLY A 206 11.48 -7.78 21.38
C GLY A 206 11.18 -7.79 19.87
N LEU A 207 11.53 -6.70 19.15
CA LEU A 207 11.29 -6.60 17.68
C LEU A 207 12.03 -7.72 16.91
N GLU A 208 13.20 -8.14 17.37
CA GLU A 208 13.95 -9.26 16.80
C GLU A 208 13.15 -10.57 16.91
N GLU A 209 12.66 -10.88 18.11
CA GLU A 209 11.89 -12.08 18.40
C GLU A 209 10.59 -12.12 17.60
N ILE A 210 9.85 -11.02 17.55
CA ILE A 210 8.62 -10.89 16.74
C ILE A 210 8.93 -11.09 15.25
N GLY A 211 10.00 -10.49 14.77
CA GLY A 211 10.37 -10.65 13.36
C GLY A 211 10.78 -12.07 13.00
N ASP A 212 11.49 -12.79 13.88
CA ASP A 212 11.83 -14.20 13.69
C ASP A 212 10.56 -15.08 13.69
N ALA A 213 9.63 -14.80 14.60
CA ALA A 213 8.33 -15.47 14.64
C ALA A 213 7.54 -15.27 13.33
N ILE A 214 7.51 -14.04 12.78
CA ILE A 214 6.86 -13.75 11.49
C ILE A 214 7.56 -14.51 10.34
N CYS A 215 8.90 -14.54 10.31
CA CYS A 215 9.63 -15.35 9.33
C CYS A 215 9.18 -16.82 9.38
N GLY A 216 9.08 -17.38 10.60
CA GLY A 216 8.59 -18.75 10.79
C GLY A 216 7.16 -18.96 10.28
N VAL A 217 6.26 -18.00 10.47
CA VAL A 217 4.87 -18.06 9.94
C VAL A 217 4.87 -18.15 8.41
N ILE A 218 5.68 -17.35 7.74
CA ILE A 218 5.75 -17.34 6.28
C ILE A 218 6.26 -18.67 5.70
N GLU A 219 7.03 -19.42 6.47
CA GLU A 219 7.58 -20.73 6.09
C GLU A 219 6.64 -21.90 6.39
N LEU A 220 5.52 -21.70 7.11
CA LEU A 220 4.58 -22.76 7.46
C LEU A 220 4.01 -23.44 6.20
N PRO A 221 4.15 -24.78 6.03
CA PRO A 221 3.64 -25.49 4.87
C PRO A 221 2.13 -25.33 4.67
N ASP A 222 1.37 -25.37 5.75
CA ASP A 222 -0.10 -25.28 5.72
C ASP A 222 -0.60 -23.87 5.34
N LEU A 223 0.26 -22.84 5.42
CA LEU A 223 -0.08 -21.47 5.07
C LEU A 223 0.26 -21.11 3.61
N GLN A 224 1.05 -21.93 2.91
CA GLN A 224 1.55 -21.60 1.57
C GLN A 224 0.43 -21.31 0.55
N ALA A 225 -0.67 -22.07 0.60
CA ALA A 225 -1.81 -21.86 -0.29
C ALA A 225 -2.49 -20.51 -0.02
N ALA A 226 -2.68 -20.13 1.25
CA ALA A 226 -3.25 -18.86 1.65
C ALA A 226 -2.33 -17.68 1.28
N LEU A 227 -1.03 -17.79 1.52
CA LEU A 227 -0.05 -16.78 1.12
C LEU A 227 -0.06 -16.55 -0.39
N ALA A 228 -0.07 -17.62 -1.19
CA ALA A 228 -0.14 -17.53 -2.65
C ALA A 228 -1.45 -16.90 -3.13
N ASP A 229 -2.57 -17.14 -2.45
CA ASP A 229 -3.87 -16.55 -2.77
C ASP A 229 -3.88 -15.03 -2.52
N ILE A 230 -3.34 -14.57 -1.39
CA ILE A 230 -3.14 -13.16 -1.06
C ILE A 230 -2.09 -12.52 -1.98
N GLY A 231 -1.14 -13.31 -2.49
CA GLY A 231 -0.02 -12.85 -3.32
C GLY A 231 1.25 -12.51 -2.51
N ILE A 232 1.39 -13.07 -1.31
CA ILE A 232 2.59 -12.94 -0.47
C ILE A 232 3.55 -14.08 -0.83
N SER A 233 4.83 -13.73 -1.09
CA SER A 233 5.91 -14.67 -1.41
C SER A 233 7.01 -14.75 -0.34
N GLY A 234 6.94 -13.89 0.68
CA GLY A 234 7.95 -13.87 1.73
C GLY A 234 7.78 -12.68 2.67
N PHE A 235 8.77 -12.52 3.54
CA PHE A 235 8.88 -11.39 4.45
C PHE A 235 10.34 -10.94 4.50
N VAL A 236 10.59 -9.64 4.61
CA VAL A 236 11.92 -9.07 4.81
C VAL A 236 11.91 -8.10 5.97
N ARG A 237 12.95 -8.16 6.78
CA ARG A 237 13.18 -7.24 7.91
C ARG A 237 13.48 -5.84 7.38
N LEU A 238 12.76 -4.86 7.85
CA LEU A 238 12.99 -3.44 7.65
C LEU A 238 12.89 -2.72 8.99
N THR A 239 13.39 -1.51 9.04
CA THR A 239 13.38 -0.64 10.20
C THR A 239 12.69 0.70 9.86
N ASN A 240 12.45 1.53 10.88
CA ASN A 240 11.91 2.87 10.67
C ASN A 240 12.74 3.68 9.66
N SER A 241 14.07 3.56 9.71
CA SER A 241 14.98 4.33 8.83
C SER A 241 14.90 3.97 7.34
N ASP A 242 14.40 2.78 7.00
CA ASP A 242 14.17 2.41 5.60
C ASP A 242 13.12 3.29 4.93
N TYR A 243 12.26 3.97 5.71
CA TYR A 243 11.18 4.85 5.25
C TYR A 243 11.56 6.35 5.28
N ASP A 244 12.75 6.74 5.76
CA ASP A 244 13.14 8.15 5.93
C ASP A 244 13.03 8.96 4.63
N GLY A 245 13.34 8.35 3.49
CA GLY A 245 13.26 9.00 2.18
C GLY A 245 11.84 9.35 1.70
N VAL A 246 10.79 8.84 2.35
CA VAL A 246 9.41 9.07 1.91
C VAL A 246 9.00 10.55 2.04
N LEU A 247 9.49 11.26 3.07
CA LEU A 247 9.18 12.69 3.26
C LEU A 247 9.76 13.58 2.16
N ASP A 248 10.87 13.20 1.54
CA ASP A 248 11.42 13.95 0.41
C ASP A 248 10.62 13.71 -0.88
N LEU A 249 10.07 12.52 -1.03
CA LEU A 249 9.11 12.24 -2.11
C LEU A 249 7.84 13.08 -1.97
N VAL A 250 7.35 13.30 -0.75
CA VAL A 250 6.22 14.19 -0.47
C VAL A 250 6.47 15.60 -0.95
N LYS A 251 7.62 16.20 -0.58
CA LYS A 251 8.02 17.54 -1.04
C LYS A 251 8.04 17.63 -2.57
N THR A 252 8.55 16.59 -3.22
CA THR A 252 8.58 16.50 -4.68
C THR A 252 7.18 16.42 -5.28
N ALA A 253 6.31 15.61 -4.70
CA ALA A 253 4.94 15.43 -5.18
C ALA A 253 4.10 16.71 -5.08
N GLU A 254 4.27 17.48 -4.01
CA GLU A 254 3.53 18.72 -3.74
C GLU A 254 3.80 19.82 -4.75
N VAL A 255 4.91 19.75 -5.48
CA VAL A 255 5.22 20.72 -6.57
C VAL A 255 4.12 20.72 -7.63
N VAL A 256 3.58 19.55 -7.99
CA VAL A 256 2.61 19.39 -9.08
C VAL A 256 1.21 19.00 -8.58
N LEU A 257 1.13 18.22 -7.50
CA LEU A 257 -0.13 17.80 -6.88
C LEU A 257 -0.22 18.29 -5.43
N PRO A 258 -0.46 19.58 -5.18
CA PRO A 258 -0.60 20.10 -3.81
C PRO A 258 -1.79 19.45 -3.07
N ARG A 259 -1.64 19.19 -1.76
CA ARG A 259 -2.65 18.58 -0.89
C ARG A 259 -3.80 19.54 -0.54
N ARG A 260 -4.50 20.10 -1.49
CA ARG A 260 -5.61 21.04 -1.23
C ARG A 260 -6.94 20.32 -1.02
#